data_5265aadb7390bff3e8e2299902c0aea3
#
_entry.id   5265aadb7390bff3e8e2299902c0aea3
#
_cell.length_a   1.000
_cell.length_b   1.000
_cell.length_c   1.000
_cell.angle_alpha   90.00
_cell.angle_beta   90.00
_cell.angle_gamma   90.00
#
_symmetry.space_group_name_H-M   'P 1'
#
loop_
_entity.id
_entity.type
_entity.pdbx_description
1 polymer ?
#
loop_
_entity_poly.entity_id
_entity_poly.type
_entity_poly.pdbx_seq_one_letter_code
_entity_poly.pdbx_strand_id
1 'polypeptide(L)'
;MAALEVPQDKPEVNPCHANHTPFIPLILFAHNTLENWMNGYKERFDAWHDGGVHGLVIGRMSFEGGVRCWTPDAKIYERFGESPPADASSDPDKERQLHAMLDDAKGRGWTTLVFCPGQGAVRIKAEAKEADPHGANLTAAIWDETFSAFPQADGGIMDGWTEKPYELKVALNGLSDRFRDEADARGYDTARLDRGQRHLYDRFHSLTPAQVRYYGACGVLSEMNLFDINEDALYWLRWQRQDSIETGRAVRGALDELPRKLLLGNGPRSAMFAGMTGLDFLAWDEIVDLLLVKHFFWHRGFDGMYGTVARWVQQIHEWNPSLSEADCFTVTKAWLGVNLPEVTSLPDLDLGFPQAFFDQVVHEETKRALAAVSDPNKILPWVDTARMPHRGDQMTSGDLQRILEASEED
;
A
#
# COMPACT_ATOMS: atom_id res chain seq x y z
N MET A 1 14.95 -37.82 -18.18
CA MET A 1 13.66 -37.16 -18.05
C MET A 1 12.98 -37.71 -16.80
N ALA A 2 13.14 -37.08 -15.67
CA ALA A 2 12.47 -37.45 -14.43
C ALA A 2 11.21 -36.56 -14.31
N ALA A 3 10.05 -37.20 -14.19
CA ALA A 3 8.79 -36.51 -13.97
C ALA A 3 8.78 -35.89 -12.58
N LEU A 4 8.51 -34.60 -12.51
CA LEU A 4 8.24 -33.90 -11.26
C LEU A 4 6.84 -34.33 -10.77
N GLU A 5 6.80 -35.12 -9.73
CA GLU A 5 5.55 -35.36 -9.00
C GLU A 5 5.14 -34.09 -8.26
N VAL A 6 3.98 -33.59 -8.59
CA VAL A 6 3.32 -32.50 -7.90
C VAL A 6 2.61 -33.10 -6.68
N PRO A 7 2.84 -32.62 -5.45
CA PRO A 7 2.09 -33.07 -4.29
C PRO A 7 0.60 -32.71 -4.44
N GLN A 8 -0.27 -33.71 -4.40
CA GLN A 8 -1.71 -33.56 -4.37
C GLN A 8 -2.23 -33.54 -2.93
N ASP A 9 -1.87 -32.55 -2.15
CA ASP A 9 -2.58 -32.29 -0.90
C ASP A 9 -3.24 -30.90 -1.01
N LYS A 10 -4.48 -30.89 -1.47
CA LYS A 10 -5.38 -29.77 -1.26
C LYS A 10 -5.79 -29.81 0.22
N PRO A 11 -5.63 -28.71 0.98
CA PRO A 11 -6.24 -28.64 2.29
C PRO A 11 -7.76 -28.78 2.13
N GLU A 12 -8.37 -29.67 2.89
CA GLU A 12 -9.82 -29.81 2.98
C GLU A 12 -10.39 -28.49 3.47
N VAL A 13 -11.14 -27.83 2.61
CA VAL A 13 -11.93 -26.65 2.99
C VAL A 13 -13.00 -27.13 3.95
N ASN A 14 -12.85 -26.76 5.20
CA ASN A 14 -13.79 -27.09 6.28
C ASN A 14 -15.14 -26.37 6.01
N PRO A 15 -16.28 -27.07 5.81
CA PRO A 15 -17.54 -26.45 5.41
C PRO A 15 -18.30 -25.86 6.59
N CYS A 16 -17.63 -25.12 7.48
CA CYS A 16 -18.23 -24.57 8.69
C CYS A 16 -18.33 -23.04 8.70
N HIS A 17 -18.55 -22.43 7.54
CA HIS A 17 -18.91 -21.00 7.45
C HIS A 17 -20.35 -20.82 6.93
N ALA A 18 -21.29 -21.47 7.62
CA ALA A 18 -22.69 -21.15 7.44
C ALA A 18 -23.06 -19.94 8.32
N ASN A 19 -23.42 -18.83 7.68
CA ASN A 19 -24.21 -17.71 8.23
C ASN A 19 -23.56 -16.79 9.29
N HIS A 20 -22.33 -16.36 9.10
CA HIS A 20 -21.88 -15.08 9.65
C HIS A 20 -21.69 -14.11 8.51
N THR A 21 -22.53 -13.08 8.44
CA THR A 21 -22.18 -11.85 7.68
C THR A 21 -20.82 -11.42 8.22
N PRO A 22 -19.78 -11.32 7.38
CA PRO A 22 -18.49 -10.91 7.87
C PRO A 22 -18.62 -9.52 8.49
N PHE A 23 -18.29 -9.39 9.76
CA PHE A 23 -18.28 -8.11 10.45
C PHE A 23 -17.05 -7.36 10.00
N ILE A 24 -17.21 -6.42 9.09
CA ILE A 24 -16.11 -5.52 8.67
C ILE A 24 -16.05 -4.38 9.68
N PRO A 25 -14.97 -4.30 10.50
CA PRO A 25 -14.85 -3.22 11.46
C PRO A 25 -14.67 -1.88 10.72
N LEU A 26 -15.57 -0.93 10.97
CA LEU A 26 -15.38 0.43 10.49
C LEU A 26 -14.31 1.12 11.33
N ILE A 27 -13.16 1.40 10.71
CA ILE A 27 -12.03 2.07 11.34
C ILE A 27 -11.86 3.46 10.73
N LEU A 28 -11.87 4.51 11.55
CA LEU A 28 -11.64 5.87 11.10
C LEU A 28 -10.15 6.22 11.09
N PHE A 29 -9.73 6.89 10.02
CA PHE A 29 -8.35 7.28 9.80
C PHE A 29 -8.13 8.79 9.99
N ALA A 30 -7.36 9.18 11.00
CA ALA A 30 -7.08 10.55 11.39
C ALA A 30 -5.64 10.98 11.04
N HIS A 31 -5.25 10.94 9.78
CA HIS A 31 -3.86 11.09 9.37
C HIS A 31 -3.24 12.46 9.69
N ASN A 32 -3.65 13.51 9.00
CA ASN A 32 -2.98 14.81 9.07
C ASN A 32 -3.69 15.81 10.01
N THR A 33 -4.69 15.36 10.73
CA THR A 33 -5.57 16.22 11.53
C THR A 33 -5.62 15.81 13.00
N LEU A 34 -4.67 14.98 13.46
CA LEU A 34 -4.68 14.44 14.82
C LEU A 34 -4.80 15.54 15.89
N GLU A 35 -4.08 16.66 15.74
CA GLU A 35 -4.19 17.79 16.68
C GLU A 35 -5.60 18.37 16.71
N ASN A 36 -6.26 18.47 15.57
CA ASN A 36 -7.65 18.94 15.48
C ASN A 36 -8.63 17.95 16.10
N TRP A 37 -8.26 16.66 16.12
CA TRP A 37 -9.07 15.61 16.71
C TRP A 37 -8.92 15.53 18.22
N MET A 38 -7.73 15.75 18.74
CA MET A 38 -7.47 15.76 20.16
C MET A 38 -8.32 16.81 20.89
N ASN A 39 -8.57 17.95 20.24
CA ASN A 39 -9.46 18.96 20.75
C ASN A 39 -10.92 18.58 20.51
N GLY A 40 -11.70 18.34 21.57
CA GLY A 40 -13.13 18.00 21.50
C GLY A 40 -13.40 16.59 20.92
N TYR A 41 -12.50 15.65 21.13
CA TYR A 41 -12.62 14.29 20.60
C TYR A 41 -13.82 13.53 21.16
N LYS A 42 -14.24 13.81 22.40
CA LYS A 42 -15.32 13.05 23.08
C LYS A 42 -16.64 13.05 22.32
N GLU A 43 -17.11 14.23 21.92
CA GLU A 43 -18.35 14.35 21.16
C GLU A 43 -18.29 13.62 19.82
N ARG A 44 -17.11 13.65 19.16
CA ARG A 44 -16.89 12.90 17.91
C ARG A 44 -16.88 11.40 18.16
N PHE A 45 -16.18 10.95 19.20
CA PHE A 45 -16.11 9.52 19.56
C PHE A 45 -17.49 8.97 19.92
N ASP A 46 -18.32 9.76 20.63
CA ASP A 46 -19.70 9.39 20.90
C ASP A 46 -20.49 9.19 19.60
N ALA A 47 -20.45 10.17 18.69
CA ALA A 47 -21.14 10.09 17.41
C ALA A 47 -20.63 8.95 16.52
N TRP A 48 -19.32 8.70 16.52
CA TRP A 48 -18.72 7.60 15.74
C TRP A 48 -19.05 6.23 16.34
N HIS A 49 -19.03 6.10 17.65
CA HIS A 49 -19.42 4.88 18.36
C HIS A 49 -20.88 4.53 18.07
N ASP A 50 -21.78 5.52 18.17
CA ASP A 50 -23.20 5.37 17.85
C ASP A 50 -23.40 5.04 16.36
N GLY A 51 -22.52 5.51 15.48
CA GLY A 51 -22.47 5.20 14.06
C GLY A 51 -21.79 3.87 13.68
N GLY A 52 -21.40 3.05 14.68
CA GLY A 52 -20.83 1.72 14.44
C GLY A 52 -19.32 1.72 14.17
N VAL A 53 -18.58 2.76 14.55
CA VAL A 53 -17.11 2.74 14.47
C VAL A 53 -16.51 1.83 15.53
N HIS A 54 -15.55 0.99 15.12
CA HIS A 54 -14.91 -0.04 15.96
C HIS A 54 -13.41 0.16 16.12
N GLY A 55 -12.85 1.20 15.52
CA GLY A 55 -11.41 1.44 15.62
C GLY A 55 -10.99 2.79 15.12
N LEU A 56 -9.72 3.08 15.36
CA LEU A 56 -9.09 4.34 15.06
C LEU A 56 -7.68 4.10 14.52
N VAL A 57 -7.36 4.68 13.37
CA VAL A 57 -5.99 4.84 12.92
C VAL A 57 -5.57 6.26 13.20
N ILE A 58 -4.59 6.43 14.09
CA ILE A 58 -4.06 7.74 14.43
C ILE A 58 -2.81 8.04 13.58
N GLY A 59 -2.69 9.30 13.18
CA GLY A 59 -1.62 9.74 12.28
C GLY A 59 -0.23 9.67 12.88
N ARG A 60 0.72 10.11 12.10
CA ARG A 60 2.16 10.03 12.36
C ARG A 60 2.54 10.59 13.74
N MET A 61 2.80 9.72 14.68
CA MET A 61 3.17 10.10 16.04
C MET A 61 4.67 10.33 16.21
N SER A 62 5.49 9.64 15.42
CA SER A 62 6.95 9.61 15.52
C SER A 62 7.71 10.21 14.35
N PHE A 63 7.03 10.91 13.44
CA PHE A 63 7.61 11.47 12.21
C PHE A 63 7.64 12.99 12.19
N GLU A 64 8.52 13.55 11.35
CA GLU A 64 8.48 14.94 10.95
C GLU A 64 7.06 15.31 10.49
N GLY A 65 6.45 16.32 11.13
CA GLY A 65 5.05 16.69 10.95
C GLY A 65 4.03 15.82 11.71
N GLY A 66 4.48 14.84 12.51
CA GLY A 66 3.64 14.06 13.42
C GLY A 66 3.46 14.75 14.79
N VAL A 67 2.60 14.16 15.61
CA VAL A 67 2.32 14.64 16.97
C VAL A 67 3.30 13.99 17.96
N ARG A 68 4.60 14.12 17.72
CA ARG A 68 5.55 13.63 18.72
C ARG A 68 5.52 14.56 19.92
N CYS A 69 5.22 14.03 21.10
CA CYS A 69 5.08 14.79 22.33
C CYS A 69 5.87 14.21 23.50
N TRP A 70 6.61 13.13 23.30
CA TRP A 70 7.45 12.48 24.33
C TRP A 70 8.92 12.50 23.95
N THR A 71 9.78 12.38 24.97
CA THR A 71 11.22 12.25 24.79
C THR A 71 11.59 10.79 24.50
N PRO A 72 12.37 10.49 23.46
CA PRO A 72 12.84 9.15 23.18
C PRO A 72 13.69 8.57 24.33
N ASP A 73 13.47 7.30 24.65
CA ASP A 73 14.34 6.56 25.57
C ASP A 73 15.55 5.98 24.80
N ALA A 74 16.72 6.55 25.00
CA ALA A 74 17.96 6.10 24.37
C ALA A 74 18.24 4.60 24.62
N LYS A 75 17.85 4.05 25.77
CA LYS A 75 18.07 2.63 26.09
C LYS A 75 17.28 1.69 25.20
N ILE A 76 16.10 2.13 24.71
CA ILE A 76 15.33 1.36 23.75
C ILE A 76 16.12 1.24 22.45
N TYR A 77 16.64 2.37 21.94
CA TYR A 77 17.42 2.38 20.70
C TYR A 77 18.71 1.59 20.81
N GLU A 78 19.43 1.71 21.93
CA GLU A 78 20.66 0.97 22.19
C GLU A 78 20.50 -0.55 22.09
N ARG A 79 19.34 -1.11 22.48
CA ARG A 79 19.04 -2.56 22.35
C ARG A 79 19.05 -3.04 20.89
N PHE A 80 18.73 -2.16 19.96
CA PHE A 80 18.69 -2.45 18.54
C PHE A 80 19.95 -1.98 17.81
N GLY A 81 20.96 -1.50 18.53
CA GLY A 81 22.17 -0.93 17.95
C GLY A 81 21.95 0.42 17.27
N GLU A 82 20.93 1.16 17.70
CA GLU A 82 20.43 2.37 17.07
C GLU A 82 20.61 3.60 17.98
N SER A 83 20.42 4.79 17.40
CA SER A 83 20.38 6.06 18.11
C SER A 83 19.01 6.71 17.98
N PRO A 84 18.51 7.35 19.06
CA PRO A 84 17.25 8.05 19.00
C PRO A 84 17.34 9.23 18.02
N PRO A 85 16.19 9.64 17.40
CA PRO A 85 16.16 10.82 16.55
C PRO A 85 16.56 12.09 17.32
N ALA A 86 17.29 12.98 16.66
CA ALA A 86 17.81 14.20 17.27
C ALA A 86 16.72 15.23 17.62
N ASP A 87 15.56 15.18 16.98
CA ASP A 87 14.52 16.22 17.03
C ASP A 87 13.39 15.92 18.02
N ALA A 88 13.70 15.26 19.12
CA ALA A 88 12.70 14.93 20.13
C ALA A 88 12.25 16.18 20.90
N SER A 89 11.06 16.66 20.62
CA SER A 89 10.37 17.64 21.45
C SER A 89 9.48 16.95 22.47
N SER A 90 9.54 17.40 23.74
CA SER A 90 8.60 16.95 24.77
C SER A 90 7.49 17.98 24.92
N ASP A 91 6.23 17.52 24.85
CA ASP A 91 5.05 18.32 25.15
C ASP A 91 4.14 17.52 26.10
N PRO A 92 4.34 17.66 27.43
CA PRO A 92 3.60 16.86 28.40
C PRO A 92 2.09 17.12 28.41
N ASP A 93 1.63 18.28 27.96
CA ASP A 93 0.20 18.58 27.88
C ASP A 93 -0.44 17.83 26.72
N LYS A 94 0.20 17.82 25.57
CA LYS A 94 -0.22 17.07 24.40
C LYS A 94 -0.16 15.55 24.65
N GLU A 95 0.89 15.08 25.32
CA GLU A 95 1.03 13.67 25.70
C GLU A 95 -0.13 13.22 26.60
N ARG A 96 -0.50 14.01 27.63
CA ARG A 96 -1.65 13.72 28.48
C ARG A 96 -2.98 13.71 27.71
N GLN A 97 -3.17 14.64 26.80
CA GLN A 97 -4.38 14.67 25.95
C GLN A 97 -4.46 13.43 25.07
N LEU A 98 -3.37 13.02 24.49
CA LEU A 98 -3.29 11.83 23.63
C LEU A 98 -3.58 10.55 24.42
N HIS A 99 -3.00 10.41 25.61
CA HIS A 99 -3.34 9.30 26.52
C HIS A 99 -4.84 9.28 26.85
N ALA A 100 -5.42 10.41 27.22
CA ALA A 100 -6.85 10.48 27.56
C ALA A 100 -7.75 10.09 26.36
N MET A 101 -7.37 10.47 25.15
CA MET A 101 -8.08 10.08 23.91
C MET A 101 -7.96 8.58 23.63
N LEU A 102 -6.76 8.02 23.80
CA LEU A 102 -6.51 6.59 23.57
C LEU A 102 -7.15 5.70 24.64
N ASP A 103 -7.17 6.17 25.90
CA ASP A 103 -7.87 5.48 27.00
C ASP A 103 -9.38 5.43 26.73
N ASP A 104 -9.97 6.50 26.21
CA ASP A 104 -11.38 6.55 25.84
C ASP A 104 -11.67 5.60 24.65
N ALA A 105 -10.85 5.62 23.61
CA ALA A 105 -10.96 4.69 22.48
C ALA A 105 -10.90 3.22 22.96
N LYS A 106 -9.95 2.89 23.82
CA LYS A 106 -9.82 1.57 24.42
C LYS A 106 -11.00 1.21 25.31
N GLY A 107 -11.50 2.16 26.09
CA GLY A 107 -12.70 2.00 26.93
C GLY A 107 -13.96 1.67 26.13
N ARG A 108 -14.03 2.10 24.88
CA ARG A 108 -15.10 1.75 23.91
C ARG A 108 -14.90 0.39 23.25
N GLY A 109 -13.80 -0.30 23.52
CA GLY A 109 -13.43 -1.55 22.84
C GLY A 109 -12.90 -1.37 21.42
N TRP A 110 -12.43 -0.16 21.07
CA TRP A 110 -11.91 0.12 19.75
C TRP A 110 -10.50 -0.42 19.56
N THR A 111 -10.23 -0.97 18.37
CA THR A 111 -8.86 -1.24 17.91
C THR A 111 -8.19 0.06 17.54
N THR A 112 -7.02 0.32 18.10
CA THR A 112 -6.27 1.55 17.82
C THR A 112 -4.93 1.22 17.17
N LEU A 113 -4.73 1.74 15.96
CA LEU A 113 -3.52 1.56 15.19
C LEU A 113 -2.81 2.89 14.98
N VAL A 114 -1.48 2.87 14.99
CA VAL A 114 -0.64 4.03 14.70
C VAL A 114 -0.19 3.99 13.25
N PHE A 115 -0.38 5.08 12.53
CA PHE A 115 0.04 5.17 11.13
C PHE A 115 1.54 5.46 11.02
N CYS A 116 2.24 4.63 10.26
CA CYS A 116 3.66 4.77 9.92
C CYS A 116 4.61 4.94 11.12
N PRO A 117 4.49 4.17 12.21
CA PRO A 117 5.55 4.18 13.19
C PRO A 117 6.80 3.56 12.54
N GLY A 118 7.89 4.29 12.46
CA GLY A 118 9.16 3.81 11.90
C GLY A 118 9.31 3.76 10.38
N GLN A 119 8.30 4.13 9.60
CA GLN A 119 8.39 4.07 8.14
C GLN A 119 9.52 4.93 7.54
N GLY A 120 9.80 6.11 8.11
CA GLY A 120 10.96 6.93 7.72
C GLY A 120 12.28 6.22 7.93
N ALA A 121 12.36 5.32 8.92
CA ALA A 121 13.55 4.56 9.23
C ALA A 121 13.99 3.65 8.09
N VAL A 122 13.05 2.95 7.45
CA VAL A 122 13.32 2.12 6.27
C VAL A 122 13.91 2.95 5.12
N ARG A 123 13.55 4.23 5.03
CA ARG A 123 14.06 5.15 3.98
C ARG A 123 15.34 5.88 4.38
N ILE A 124 15.52 6.22 5.67
CA ILE A 124 16.62 7.08 6.15
C ILE A 124 17.93 6.30 6.28
N LYS A 125 17.91 5.02 6.62
CA LYS A 125 19.11 4.20 6.79
C LYS A 125 19.76 3.67 5.51
N ALA A 126 19.49 4.30 4.40
CA ALA A 126 20.20 4.08 3.15
C ALA A 126 21.74 4.10 3.27
N GLU A 127 22.26 4.74 4.29
CA GLU A 127 23.70 4.97 4.48
C GLU A 127 24.37 3.97 5.43
N ALA A 128 23.59 3.24 6.25
CA ALA A 128 24.12 2.28 7.24
C ALA A 128 23.95 0.84 6.77
N LYS A 129 24.73 0.44 5.78
CA LYS A 129 24.52 -0.75 4.94
C LYS A 129 24.72 -2.12 5.60
N GLU A 130 25.52 -2.22 6.64
CA GLU A 130 25.97 -3.53 7.15
C GLU A 130 25.23 -4.03 8.39
N ALA A 131 24.66 -3.13 9.21
CA ALA A 131 24.05 -3.48 10.48
C ALA A 131 22.52 -3.68 10.42
N ASP A 132 21.83 -3.01 9.49
CA ASP A 132 20.37 -3.06 9.36
C ASP A 132 19.95 -2.83 7.89
N PRO A 133 20.17 -3.80 6.99
CA PRO A 133 20.00 -3.63 5.54
C PRO A 133 18.55 -3.32 5.14
N HIS A 134 17.58 -3.71 5.96
CA HIS A 134 16.15 -3.47 5.69
C HIS A 134 15.55 -2.38 6.58
N GLY A 135 16.34 -1.70 7.40
CA GLY A 135 15.84 -0.75 8.39
C GLY A 135 14.96 -1.40 9.47
N ALA A 136 15.04 -2.71 9.63
CA ALA A 136 14.19 -3.48 10.53
C ALA A 136 14.46 -3.16 12.00
N ASN A 137 15.74 -3.04 12.39
CA ASN A 137 16.12 -2.72 13.77
C ASN A 137 15.68 -1.32 14.17
N LEU A 138 15.88 -0.34 13.30
CA LEU A 138 15.40 1.02 13.56
C LEU A 138 13.88 1.09 13.60
N THR A 139 13.20 0.35 12.73
CA THR A 139 11.74 0.23 12.78
C THR A 139 11.28 -0.37 14.10
N ALA A 140 11.90 -1.47 14.55
CA ALA A 140 11.58 -2.09 15.82
C ALA A 140 11.86 -1.17 17.02
N ALA A 141 12.97 -0.41 17.01
CA ALA A 141 13.27 0.55 18.05
C ALA A 141 12.19 1.64 18.15
N ILE A 142 11.77 2.21 17.03
CA ILE A 142 10.72 3.23 17.00
C ILE A 142 9.35 2.66 17.42
N TRP A 143 9.06 1.43 17.02
CA TRP A 143 7.82 0.76 17.45
C TRP A 143 7.84 0.48 18.96
N ASP A 144 8.91 -0.07 19.47
CA ASP A 144 9.03 -0.34 20.91
C ASP A 144 8.91 0.95 21.74
N GLU A 145 9.55 2.02 21.32
CA GLU A 145 9.42 3.34 21.94
C GLU A 145 7.96 3.84 21.89
N THR A 146 7.36 3.85 20.70
CA THR A 146 6.01 4.37 20.49
C THR A 146 4.97 3.61 21.31
N PHE A 147 5.04 2.28 21.29
CA PHE A 147 4.06 1.44 21.98
C PHE A 147 4.36 1.24 23.47
N SER A 148 5.57 1.57 23.92
CA SER A 148 5.88 1.73 25.34
C SER A 148 5.34 3.06 25.88
N ALA A 149 5.45 4.14 25.12
CA ALA A 149 4.83 5.42 25.45
C ALA A 149 3.30 5.35 25.42
N PHE A 150 2.72 4.64 24.45
CA PHE A 150 1.27 4.52 24.28
C PHE A 150 0.79 3.06 24.28
N PRO A 151 0.72 2.44 25.47
CA PRO A 151 0.34 1.04 25.64
C PRO A 151 -1.14 0.74 25.28
N GLN A 152 -1.94 1.77 25.06
CA GLN A 152 -3.33 1.66 24.63
C GLN A 152 -3.45 1.23 23.15
N ALA A 153 -2.47 1.59 22.30
CA ALA A 153 -2.49 1.23 20.90
C ALA A 153 -2.14 -0.25 20.69
N ASP A 154 -2.82 -0.89 19.73
CA ASP A 154 -2.74 -2.33 19.50
C ASP A 154 -1.65 -2.71 18.48
N GLY A 155 -1.22 -1.76 17.66
CA GLY A 155 -0.20 -1.97 16.65
C GLY A 155 -0.07 -0.80 15.68
N GLY A 156 0.61 -1.02 14.57
CA GLY A 156 0.88 0.04 13.60
C GLY A 156 0.66 -0.40 12.15
N ILE A 157 0.50 0.59 11.30
CA ILE A 157 0.36 0.41 9.86
C ILE A 157 1.58 1.00 9.18
N MET A 158 2.24 0.21 8.35
CA MET A 158 3.30 0.68 7.46
C MET A 158 2.70 1.02 6.09
N ASP A 159 3.11 2.15 5.53
CA ASP A 159 2.65 2.61 4.23
C ASP A 159 3.82 3.10 3.37
N GLY A 160 3.62 3.23 2.06
CA GLY A 160 4.59 3.80 1.14
C GLY A 160 5.65 2.85 0.60
N TRP A 161 5.56 1.54 0.85
CA TRP A 161 6.43 0.56 0.20
C TRP A 161 6.09 0.34 -1.28
N THR A 162 4.95 0.80 -1.71
CA THR A 162 4.34 0.47 -3.00
C THR A 162 4.00 1.69 -3.86
N GLU A 163 4.56 2.86 -3.56
CA GLU A 163 4.16 4.11 -4.21
C GLU A 163 4.78 4.36 -5.59
N LYS A 164 5.81 3.59 -5.96
CA LYS A 164 6.58 3.78 -7.20
C LYS A 164 5.77 3.86 -8.50
N PRO A 165 4.66 3.13 -8.70
CA PRO A 165 4.00 3.10 -10.01
C PRO A 165 3.12 4.32 -10.32
N TYR A 166 3.00 5.32 -9.46
CA TYR A 166 2.15 6.49 -9.73
C TYR A 166 2.59 7.30 -10.97
N GLU A 167 3.87 7.25 -11.36
CA GLU A 167 4.38 7.76 -12.62
C GLU A 167 5.29 6.73 -13.29
N LEU A 168 5.07 6.45 -14.58
CA LEU A 168 5.90 5.51 -15.34
C LEU A 168 7.38 5.90 -15.35
N LYS A 169 7.67 7.19 -15.54
CA LYS A 169 9.06 7.69 -15.53
C LYS A 169 9.76 7.44 -14.20
N VAL A 170 9.04 7.46 -13.08
CA VAL A 170 9.60 7.14 -11.76
C VAL A 170 9.78 5.64 -11.59
N ALA A 171 8.80 4.85 -12.03
CA ALA A 171 8.86 3.39 -11.96
C ALA A 171 10.01 2.81 -12.80
N LEU A 172 10.35 3.46 -13.91
CA LEU A 172 11.36 3.01 -14.89
C LEU A 172 12.65 3.83 -14.92
N ASN A 173 12.90 4.67 -13.90
CA ASN A 173 14.02 5.64 -13.90
C ASN A 173 15.40 5.05 -13.54
N GLY A 174 15.57 3.75 -13.53
CA GLY A 174 16.81 3.11 -13.09
C GLY A 174 16.85 2.84 -11.57
N LEU A 175 17.74 1.97 -11.16
CA LEU A 175 18.01 1.71 -9.75
C LEU A 175 18.86 2.87 -9.20
N SER A 176 18.49 3.37 -8.02
CA SER A 176 19.38 4.26 -7.27
C SER A 176 20.64 3.49 -6.85
N ASP A 177 21.73 4.18 -6.62
CA ASP A 177 22.98 3.56 -6.17
C ASP A 177 22.76 2.72 -4.91
N ARG A 178 21.92 3.19 -4.00
CA ARG A 178 21.51 2.46 -2.80
C ARG A 178 20.86 1.11 -3.12
N PHE A 179 19.82 1.09 -3.95
CA PHE A 179 19.14 -0.17 -4.31
C PHE A 179 20.06 -1.10 -5.07
N ARG A 180 21.00 -0.55 -5.84
CA ARG A 180 22.01 -1.32 -6.53
C ARG A 180 22.96 -2.00 -5.54
N ASP A 181 23.50 -1.25 -4.58
CA ASP A 181 24.38 -1.76 -3.55
C ASP A 181 23.69 -2.81 -2.66
N GLU A 182 22.43 -2.60 -2.28
CA GLU A 182 21.63 -3.56 -1.53
C GLU A 182 21.36 -4.85 -2.33
N ALA A 183 21.03 -4.72 -3.60
CA ALA A 183 20.82 -5.87 -4.48
C ALA A 183 22.11 -6.66 -4.69
N ASP A 184 23.24 -5.97 -4.90
CA ASP A 184 24.57 -6.59 -5.05
C ASP A 184 25.00 -7.33 -3.78
N ALA A 185 24.81 -6.72 -2.61
CA ALA A 185 25.11 -7.33 -1.32
C ALA A 185 24.30 -8.64 -1.07
N ARG A 186 23.14 -8.76 -1.69
CA ARG A 186 22.30 -9.97 -1.65
C ARG A 186 22.54 -10.95 -2.80
N GLY A 187 23.54 -10.66 -3.65
CA GLY A 187 23.97 -11.54 -4.75
C GLY A 187 23.11 -11.44 -6.02
N TYR A 188 22.33 -10.38 -6.18
CA TYR A 188 21.62 -10.13 -7.43
C TYR A 188 22.54 -9.55 -8.50
N ASP A 189 22.33 -9.93 -9.77
CA ASP A 189 23.01 -9.33 -10.92
C ASP A 189 22.42 -7.93 -11.20
N THR A 190 23.02 -6.92 -10.60
CA THR A 190 22.56 -5.52 -10.72
C THR A 190 22.66 -4.99 -12.15
N ALA A 191 23.62 -5.46 -12.95
CA ALA A 191 23.70 -5.10 -14.36
C ALA A 191 22.51 -5.68 -15.15
N ARG A 192 22.04 -6.86 -14.78
CA ARG A 192 20.85 -7.47 -15.35
C ARG A 192 19.58 -6.73 -14.95
N LEU A 193 19.47 -6.30 -13.68
CA LEU A 193 18.37 -5.46 -13.21
C LEU A 193 18.27 -4.15 -13.99
N ASP A 194 19.41 -3.46 -14.17
CA ASP A 194 19.48 -2.24 -14.95
C ASP A 194 19.06 -2.44 -16.42
N ARG A 195 19.54 -3.53 -17.06
CA ARG A 195 19.14 -3.85 -18.44
C ARG A 195 17.63 -4.12 -18.54
N GLY A 196 17.06 -4.85 -17.61
CA GLY A 196 15.62 -5.17 -17.61
C GLY A 196 14.75 -3.93 -17.49
N GLN A 197 15.10 -3.05 -16.55
CA GLN A 197 14.38 -1.80 -16.37
C GLN A 197 14.56 -0.84 -17.56
N ARG A 198 15.78 -0.70 -18.08
CA ARG A 198 16.10 0.09 -19.26
C ARG A 198 15.35 -0.42 -20.48
N HIS A 199 15.30 -1.73 -20.67
CA HIS A 199 14.57 -2.36 -21.78
C HIS A 199 13.07 -1.98 -21.77
N LEU A 200 12.42 -2.03 -20.61
CA LEU A 200 11.03 -1.60 -20.48
C LEU A 200 10.87 -0.09 -20.72
N TYR A 201 11.78 0.72 -20.19
CA TYR A 201 11.77 2.15 -20.44
C TYR A 201 11.85 2.45 -21.96
N ASP A 202 12.80 1.87 -22.66
CA ASP A 202 13.01 2.07 -24.11
C ASP A 202 11.78 1.55 -24.89
N ARG A 203 11.18 0.45 -24.41
CA ARG A 203 9.97 -0.11 -25.03
C ARG A 203 8.77 0.82 -24.89
N PHE A 204 8.53 1.40 -23.74
CA PHE A 204 7.48 2.39 -23.54
C PHE A 204 7.69 3.66 -24.36
N HIS A 205 8.90 3.97 -24.79
CA HIS A 205 9.23 5.10 -25.69
C HIS A 205 9.18 4.76 -27.18
N SER A 206 8.91 3.51 -27.56
CA SER A 206 8.94 3.04 -28.94
C SER A 206 7.67 2.35 -29.40
N LEU A 207 6.56 2.61 -28.72
CA LEU A 207 5.26 2.04 -29.08
C LEU A 207 4.72 2.68 -30.36
N THR A 208 4.13 1.86 -31.22
CA THR A 208 3.46 2.33 -32.45
C THR A 208 1.98 2.01 -32.41
N PRO A 209 1.12 2.79 -33.12
CA PRO A 209 -0.31 2.50 -33.21
C PRO A 209 -0.62 1.09 -33.73
N ALA A 210 0.18 0.59 -34.67
CA ALA A 210 -0.01 -0.75 -35.22
C ALA A 210 0.23 -1.83 -34.18
N GLN A 211 1.29 -1.70 -33.35
CA GLN A 211 1.59 -2.63 -32.27
C GLN A 211 0.50 -2.60 -31.19
N VAL A 212 0.09 -1.42 -30.76
CA VAL A 212 -0.94 -1.26 -29.72
C VAL A 212 -2.25 -1.87 -30.16
N ARG A 213 -2.70 -1.60 -31.40
CA ARG A 213 -3.98 -2.12 -31.93
C ARG A 213 -3.94 -3.61 -32.24
N TYR A 214 -2.77 -4.16 -32.56
CA TYR A 214 -2.62 -5.58 -32.86
C TYR A 214 -2.44 -6.44 -31.60
N TYR A 215 -1.64 -5.99 -30.64
CA TYR A 215 -1.31 -6.76 -29.44
C TYR A 215 -2.15 -6.39 -28.22
N GLY A 216 -2.58 -5.13 -28.11
CA GLY A 216 -3.32 -4.67 -26.96
C GLY A 216 -4.70 -5.33 -26.83
N ALA A 217 -5.11 -5.64 -25.61
CA ALA A 217 -6.39 -6.29 -25.29
C ALA A 217 -6.61 -7.67 -25.94
N CYS A 218 -5.54 -8.38 -26.31
CA CYS A 218 -5.58 -9.72 -26.91
C CYS A 218 -5.15 -10.84 -25.93
N GLY A 219 -5.05 -10.53 -24.66
CA GLY A 219 -4.64 -11.45 -23.60
C GLY A 219 -3.12 -11.45 -23.36
N VAL A 220 -2.71 -12.05 -22.23
CA VAL A 220 -1.36 -11.94 -21.67
C VAL A 220 -0.24 -12.27 -22.66
N LEU A 221 -0.39 -13.26 -23.52
CA LEU A 221 0.66 -13.64 -24.48
C LEU A 221 0.90 -12.56 -25.55
N SER A 222 -0.16 -11.90 -25.99
CA SER A 222 -0.04 -10.78 -26.93
C SER A 222 0.49 -9.52 -26.23
N GLU A 223 0.07 -9.28 -25.01
CA GLU A 223 0.53 -8.16 -24.19
C GLU A 223 2.01 -8.30 -23.82
N MET A 224 2.50 -9.52 -23.58
CA MET A 224 3.95 -9.78 -23.44
C MET A 224 4.72 -9.33 -24.70
N ASN A 225 4.18 -9.52 -25.91
CA ASN A 225 4.78 -9.02 -27.14
C ASN A 225 4.63 -7.50 -27.28
N LEU A 226 3.50 -6.93 -26.81
CA LEU A 226 3.34 -5.47 -26.79
C LEU A 226 4.45 -4.79 -26.00
N PHE A 227 4.79 -5.35 -24.84
CA PHE A 227 5.81 -4.81 -23.94
C PHE A 227 7.19 -5.42 -24.17
N ASP A 228 7.31 -6.36 -25.12
CA ASP A 228 8.57 -7.05 -25.42
C ASP A 228 9.26 -7.58 -24.14
N ILE A 229 8.46 -8.30 -23.31
CA ILE A 229 8.92 -8.79 -22.00
C ILE A 229 10.01 -9.85 -22.19
N ASN A 230 11.25 -9.48 -21.99
CA ASN A 230 12.41 -10.35 -22.08
C ASN A 230 12.83 -10.90 -20.69
N GLU A 231 13.86 -11.76 -20.68
CA GLU A 231 14.35 -12.39 -19.45
C GLU A 231 14.89 -11.39 -18.41
N ASP A 232 15.51 -10.29 -18.85
CA ASP A 232 16.06 -9.28 -17.95
C ASP A 232 14.93 -8.44 -17.32
N ALA A 233 13.88 -8.12 -18.10
CA ALA A 233 12.69 -7.46 -17.58
C ALA A 233 11.97 -8.34 -16.54
N LEU A 234 11.82 -9.66 -16.82
CA LEU A 234 11.27 -10.60 -15.85
C LEU A 234 12.15 -10.73 -14.61
N TYR A 235 13.47 -10.69 -14.76
CA TYR A 235 14.40 -10.75 -13.64
C TYR A 235 14.23 -9.52 -12.72
N TRP A 236 14.08 -8.32 -13.29
CA TRP A 236 13.81 -7.10 -12.54
C TRP A 236 12.47 -7.15 -11.81
N LEU A 237 11.37 -7.57 -12.45
CA LEU A 237 10.06 -7.71 -11.81
C LEU A 237 10.08 -8.72 -10.64
N ARG A 238 10.77 -9.86 -10.83
CA ARG A 238 10.93 -10.87 -9.77
C ARG A 238 11.76 -10.35 -8.60
N TRP A 239 12.80 -9.58 -8.89
CA TRP A 239 13.60 -8.95 -7.85
C TRP A 239 12.76 -7.99 -7.01
N GLN A 240 11.95 -7.13 -7.60
CA GLN A 240 11.07 -6.23 -6.86
C GLN A 240 10.14 -6.98 -5.89
N ARG A 241 9.57 -8.08 -6.37
CA ARG A 241 8.73 -8.94 -5.54
C ARG A 241 9.52 -9.55 -4.38
N GLN A 242 10.68 -10.09 -4.65
CA GLN A 242 11.52 -10.73 -3.64
C GLN A 242 12.03 -9.73 -2.61
N ASP A 243 12.48 -8.55 -3.05
CA ASP A 243 12.92 -7.44 -2.20
C ASP A 243 11.83 -6.99 -1.23
N SER A 244 10.60 -6.85 -1.71
CA SER A 244 9.43 -6.52 -0.90
C SER A 244 9.18 -7.57 0.19
N ILE A 245 9.23 -8.85 -0.16
CA ILE A 245 9.00 -9.96 0.77
C ILE A 245 10.11 -10.03 1.83
N GLU A 246 11.38 -9.92 1.43
CA GLU A 246 12.53 -9.97 2.34
C GLU A 246 12.48 -8.82 3.34
N THR A 247 12.19 -7.62 2.87
CA THR A 247 12.02 -6.45 3.73
C THR A 247 10.86 -6.63 4.71
N GLY A 248 9.72 -7.11 4.25
CA GLY A 248 8.57 -7.38 5.11
C GLY A 248 8.88 -8.42 6.20
N ARG A 249 9.54 -9.52 5.82
CA ARG A 249 9.95 -10.57 6.77
C ARG A 249 10.98 -10.09 7.79
N ALA A 250 11.94 -9.26 7.36
CA ALA A 250 12.93 -8.70 8.27
C ALA A 250 12.26 -7.78 9.32
N VAL A 251 11.35 -6.92 8.88
CA VAL A 251 10.57 -6.07 9.81
C VAL A 251 9.72 -6.92 10.75
N ARG A 252 8.97 -7.90 10.22
CA ARG A 252 8.14 -8.80 11.07
C ARG A 252 9.00 -9.52 12.10
N GLY A 253 10.14 -10.10 11.68
CA GLY A 253 11.06 -10.77 12.60
C GLY A 253 11.57 -9.86 13.72
N ALA A 254 11.95 -8.62 13.39
CA ALA A 254 12.39 -7.66 14.39
C ALA A 254 11.26 -7.22 15.34
N LEU A 255 10.03 -7.11 14.85
CA LEU A 255 8.86 -6.80 15.68
C LEU A 255 8.44 -7.97 16.58
N ASP A 256 8.65 -9.20 16.15
CA ASP A 256 8.34 -10.39 16.95
C ASP A 256 9.25 -10.54 18.18
N GLU A 257 10.44 -9.92 18.16
CA GLU A 257 11.37 -9.85 19.31
C GLU A 257 10.99 -8.80 20.37
N LEU A 258 9.95 -8.00 20.08
CA LEU A 258 9.48 -7.00 21.05
C LEU A 258 8.82 -7.67 22.27
N PRO A 259 8.91 -7.04 23.46
CA PRO A 259 8.29 -7.57 24.68
C PRO A 259 6.78 -7.71 24.59
N ARG A 260 6.17 -6.96 23.69
CA ARG A 260 4.73 -6.94 23.46
C ARG A 260 4.42 -7.35 22.01
N LYS A 261 3.47 -8.27 21.86
CA LYS A 261 2.95 -8.59 20.52
C LYS A 261 2.12 -7.42 20.00
N LEU A 262 2.48 -6.93 18.81
CA LEU A 262 1.83 -5.81 18.14
C LEU A 262 1.26 -6.25 16.79
N LEU A 263 0.11 -5.69 16.43
CA LEU A 263 -0.46 -5.88 15.10
C LEU A 263 0.41 -5.11 14.09
N LEU A 264 0.81 -5.78 13.02
CA LEU A 264 1.47 -5.20 11.87
C LEU A 264 0.49 -5.09 10.72
N GLY A 265 0.12 -3.87 10.34
CA GLY A 265 -0.64 -3.59 9.14
C GLY A 265 0.24 -3.03 8.02
N ASN A 266 -0.15 -3.29 6.78
CA ASN A 266 0.44 -2.65 5.60
C ASN A 266 -0.66 -2.03 4.74
N GLY A 267 -0.39 -0.81 4.20
CA GLY A 267 -1.26 -0.07 3.30
C GLY A 267 -0.85 -0.24 1.84
N PRO A 268 -1.10 -1.40 1.19
CA PRO A 268 -0.76 -1.58 -0.21
C PRO A 268 -1.68 -0.79 -1.13
N ARG A 269 -1.20 -0.51 -2.33
CA ARG A 269 -2.09 -0.08 -3.43
C ARG A 269 -3.06 -1.21 -3.80
N SER A 270 -4.13 -0.88 -4.56
CA SER A 270 -5.07 -1.88 -5.09
C SER A 270 -4.31 -3.05 -5.75
N ALA A 271 -4.88 -4.24 -5.69
CA ALA A 271 -4.22 -5.49 -6.10
C ALA A 271 -3.70 -5.47 -7.55
N MET A 272 -4.33 -4.70 -8.44
CA MET A 272 -3.87 -4.50 -9.81
C MET A 272 -2.43 -3.95 -9.90
N PHE A 273 -1.96 -3.24 -8.91
CA PHE A 273 -0.60 -2.70 -8.89
C PHE A 273 0.45 -3.68 -8.34
N ALA A 274 0.06 -4.82 -7.80
CA ALA A 274 0.97 -5.78 -7.17
C ALA A 274 2.14 -6.19 -8.07
N GLY A 275 1.88 -6.41 -9.36
CA GLY A 275 2.91 -6.75 -10.34
C GLY A 275 3.98 -5.68 -10.53
N MET A 276 3.64 -4.40 -10.35
CA MET A 276 4.55 -3.26 -10.49
C MET A 276 5.22 -2.85 -9.18
N THR A 277 4.54 -3.07 -8.06
CA THR A 277 5.05 -2.68 -6.74
C THR A 277 5.92 -3.76 -6.13
N GLY A 278 5.79 -4.99 -6.61
CA GLY A 278 6.39 -6.16 -5.99
C GLY A 278 5.70 -6.61 -4.69
N LEU A 279 4.64 -5.94 -4.26
CA LEU A 279 3.91 -6.32 -3.06
C LEU A 279 2.88 -7.39 -3.39
N ASP A 280 3.32 -8.64 -3.31
CA ASP A 280 2.50 -9.81 -3.56
C ASP A 280 1.69 -10.18 -2.31
N PHE A 281 0.38 -9.96 -2.35
CA PHE A 281 -0.53 -10.18 -1.22
C PHE A 281 -0.49 -11.63 -0.71
N LEU A 282 -0.33 -12.61 -1.61
CA LEU A 282 -0.18 -14.02 -1.21
C LEU A 282 1.02 -14.25 -0.28
N ALA A 283 2.15 -13.61 -0.59
CA ALA A 283 3.35 -13.73 0.24
C ALA A 283 3.26 -12.86 1.51
N TRP A 284 2.54 -11.76 1.43
CA TRP A 284 2.36 -10.84 2.55
C TRP A 284 1.32 -11.30 3.57
N ASP A 285 0.44 -12.24 3.23
CA ASP A 285 -0.48 -12.88 4.17
C ASP A 285 0.23 -13.51 5.38
N GLU A 286 1.42 -14.08 5.16
CA GLU A 286 2.23 -14.66 6.24
C GLU A 286 3.00 -13.61 7.07
N ILE A 287 3.13 -12.38 6.55
CA ILE A 287 3.99 -11.34 7.14
C ILE A 287 3.20 -10.38 8.03
N VAL A 288 1.99 -10.01 7.60
CA VAL A 288 1.19 -8.99 8.27
C VAL A 288 -0.08 -9.56 8.89
N ASP A 289 -0.56 -8.85 9.90
CA ASP A 289 -1.85 -9.15 10.52
C ASP A 289 -3.01 -8.47 9.76
N LEU A 290 -2.75 -7.33 9.06
CA LEU A 290 -3.75 -6.54 8.35
C LEU A 290 -3.20 -6.02 7.03
N LEU A 291 -4.02 -6.07 5.96
CA LEU A 291 -3.77 -5.45 4.67
C LEU A 291 -4.84 -4.38 4.42
N LEU A 292 -4.44 -3.12 4.51
CA LEU A 292 -5.30 -1.97 4.26
C LEU A 292 -5.22 -1.61 2.78
N VAL A 293 -5.94 -2.33 1.95
CA VAL A 293 -5.90 -2.16 0.49
C VAL A 293 -6.47 -0.81 0.09
N LYS A 294 -5.67 0.02 -0.57
CA LYS A 294 -6.06 1.38 -0.95
C LYS A 294 -7.10 1.37 -2.08
N HIS A 295 -8.35 1.50 -1.71
CA HIS A 295 -9.48 1.73 -2.61
C HIS A 295 -9.64 3.24 -2.93
N PHE A 296 -8.53 3.90 -3.30
CA PHE A 296 -8.48 5.31 -3.72
C PHE A 296 -8.75 5.43 -5.22
N PHE A 297 -9.88 4.97 -5.67
CA PHE A 297 -10.14 4.83 -7.11
C PHE A 297 -10.14 6.16 -7.84
N TRP A 298 -10.81 7.16 -7.31
CA TRP A 298 -10.97 8.48 -7.94
C TRP A 298 -9.98 9.53 -7.46
N HIS A 299 -9.13 9.16 -6.51
CA HIS A 299 -8.13 10.10 -6.05
C HIS A 299 -7.12 10.36 -7.17
N ARG A 300 -7.06 11.59 -7.68
CA ARG A 300 -6.04 11.97 -8.66
C ARG A 300 -4.73 12.29 -7.99
N GLY A 301 -4.69 12.30 -6.72
CA GLY A 301 -3.47 12.39 -5.97
C GLY A 301 -2.51 11.25 -6.31
N PHE A 302 -1.55 11.12 -5.49
CA PHE A 302 -0.41 10.26 -5.69
C PHE A 302 -0.79 8.78 -5.79
N ASP A 303 -1.67 8.31 -4.90
CA ASP A 303 -2.02 6.90 -4.75
C ASP A 303 -3.26 6.49 -5.51
N GLY A 304 -4.03 7.44 -6.04
CA GLY A 304 -5.30 7.16 -6.68
C GLY A 304 -5.15 6.37 -7.97
N MET A 305 -6.06 5.43 -8.20
CA MET A 305 -6.09 4.63 -9.43
C MET A 305 -6.26 5.52 -10.65
N TYR A 306 -7.30 6.33 -10.69
CA TYR A 306 -7.60 7.21 -11.83
C TYR A 306 -6.53 8.28 -12.04
N GLY A 307 -5.94 8.79 -10.96
CA GLY A 307 -4.81 9.70 -11.05
C GLY A 307 -3.57 9.05 -11.66
N THR A 308 -3.28 7.81 -11.29
CA THR A 308 -2.19 7.03 -11.88
C THR A 308 -2.45 6.75 -13.36
N VAL A 309 -3.65 6.28 -13.71
CA VAL A 309 -4.06 6.06 -15.11
C VAL A 309 -3.90 7.34 -15.92
N ALA A 310 -4.40 8.48 -15.43
CA ALA A 310 -4.28 9.76 -16.12
C ALA A 310 -2.82 10.14 -16.41
N ARG A 311 -1.96 10.05 -15.40
CA ARG A 311 -0.52 10.36 -15.56
C ARG A 311 0.17 9.41 -16.54
N TRP A 312 -0.16 8.12 -16.49
CA TRP A 312 0.42 7.15 -17.41
C TRP A 312 -0.01 7.39 -18.85
N VAL A 313 -1.30 7.61 -19.08
CA VAL A 313 -1.83 7.95 -20.42
C VAL A 313 -1.13 9.21 -20.98
N GLN A 314 -1.00 10.26 -20.15
CA GLN A 314 -0.32 11.49 -20.56
C GLN A 314 1.16 11.24 -20.87
N GLN A 315 1.89 10.50 -20.04
CA GLN A 315 3.30 10.19 -20.26
C GLN A 315 3.52 9.31 -21.50
N ILE A 316 2.68 8.28 -21.70
CA ILE A 316 2.78 7.42 -22.89
C ILE A 316 2.55 8.24 -24.16
N HIS A 317 1.58 9.15 -24.15
CA HIS A 317 1.32 10.03 -25.28
C HIS A 317 2.50 11.02 -25.53
N GLU A 318 3.05 11.60 -24.47
CA GLU A 318 4.22 12.46 -24.56
C GLU A 318 5.41 11.73 -25.19
N TRP A 319 5.67 10.50 -24.78
CA TRP A 319 6.74 9.67 -25.32
C TRP A 319 6.49 9.16 -26.73
N ASN A 320 5.22 8.97 -27.09
CA ASN A 320 4.80 8.45 -28.39
C ASN A 320 3.70 9.32 -29.01
N PRO A 321 4.04 10.49 -29.60
CA PRO A 321 3.06 11.43 -30.13
C PRO A 321 2.18 10.88 -31.29
N SER A 322 2.57 9.75 -31.88
CA SER A 322 1.78 9.07 -32.90
C SER A 322 0.62 8.24 -32.36
N LEU A 323 0.62 7.92 -31.05
CA LEU A 323 -0.48 7.21 -30.40
C LEU A 323 -1.64 8.16 -30.13
N SER A 324 -2.85 7.70 -30.42
CA SER A 324 -4.06 8.39 -29.93
C SER A 324 -4.21 8.20 -28.42
N GLU A 325 -5.01 9.04 -27.78
CA GLU A 325 -5.34 8.90 -26.36
C GLU A 325 -5.95 7.51 -26.07
N ALA A 326 -6.84 7.01 -26.93
CA ALA A 326 -7.40 5.67 -26.83
C ALA A 326 -6.34 4.56 -26.93
N ASP A 327 -5.31 4.73 -27.78
CA ASP A 327 -4.17 3.81 -27.85
C ASP A 327 -3.40 3.82 -26.51
N CYS A 328 -3.19 5.00 -25.90
CA CYS A 328 -2.51 5.13 -24.59
C CYS A 328 -3.31 4.49 -23.45
N PHE A 329 -4.65 4.62 -23.47
CA PHE A 329 -5.52 3.89 -22.52
C PHE A 329 -5.39 2.37 -22.73
N THR A 330 -5.33 1.89 -23.96
CA THR A 330 -5.13 0.47 -24.25
C THR A 330 -3.82 -0.05 -23.64
N VAL A 331 -2.72 0.68 -23.83
CA VAL A 331 -1.42 0.35 -23.22
C VAL A 331 -1.52 0.30 -21.70
N THR A 332 -2.13 1.31 -21.09
CA THR A 332 -2.26 1.40 -19.62
C THR A 332 -3.10 0.26 -19.05
N LYS A 333 -4.24 -0.04 -19.67
CA LYS A 333 -5.11 -1.17 -19.30
C LYS A 333 -4.40 -2.51 -19.45
N ALA A 334 -3.68 -2.72 -20.53
CA ALA A 334 -2.92 -3.95 -20.78
C ALA A 334 -1.82 -4.18 -19.75
N TRP A 335 -1.10 -3.11 -19.36
CA TRP A 335 -0.03 -3.22 -18.40
C TRP A 335 -0.52 -3.47 -16.97
N LEU A 336 -1.60 -2.81 -16.55
CA LEU A 336 -2.14 -2.92 -15.20
C LEU A 336 -3.14 -4.08 -15.03
N GLY A 337 -3.66 -4.62 -16.13
CA GLY A 337 -4.72 -5.62 -16.09
C GLY A 337 -6.03 -5.07 -15.50
N VAL A 338 -6.30 -3.78 -15.69
CA VAL A 338 -7.48 -3.10 -15.14
C VAL A 338 -8.56 -2.92 -16.18
N ASN A 339 -9.80 -3.13 -15.80
CA ASN A 339 -10.96 -2.68 -16.57
C ASN A 339 -11.31 -1.25 -16.12
N LEU A 340 -11.59 -0.38 -17.12
CA LEU A 340 -12.04 1.00 -16.88
C LEU A 340 -13.33 1.20 -17.67
N PRO A 341 -14.49 0.76 -17.14
CA PRO A 341 -15.75 0.83 -17.85
C PRO A 341 -16.10 2.28 -18.18
N GLU A 342 -16.54 2.50 -19.43
CA GLU A 342 -16.94 3.81 -19.97
C GLU A 342 -15.83 4.89 -20.02
N VAL A 343 -14.58 4.53 -19.73
CA VAL A 343 -13.43 5.43 -19.82
C VAL A 343 -12.72 5.22 -21.15
N THR A 344 -12.77 6.22 -22.02
CA THR A 344 -12.15 6.26 -23.35
C THR A 344 -11.26 7.47 -23.56
N SER A 345 -11.39 8.48 -22.71
CA SER A 345 -10.66 9.74 -22.78
C SER A 345 -10.29 10.24 -21.38
N LEU A 346 -9.30 11.14 -21.29
CA LEU A 346 -8.89 11.73 -20.01
C LEU A 346 -10.04 12.49 -19.30
N PRO A 347 -10.91 13.25 -20.00
CA PRO A 347 -12.07 13.84 -19.36
C PRO A 347 -13.03 12.85 -18.70
N ASP A 348 -13.14 11.61 -19.23
CA ASP A 348 -14.04 10.61 -18.65
C ASP A 348 -13.62 10.21 -17.23
N LEU A 349 -12.32 10.33 -16.89
CA LEU A 349 -11.81 10.09 -15.54
C LEU A 349 -12.30 11.12 -14.50
N ASP A 350 -12.84 12.26 -14.94
CA ASP A 350 -13.38 13.32 -14.07
C ASP A 350 -14.90 13.24 -13.93
N LEU A 351 -15.54 12.37 -14.68
CA LEU A 351 -16.98 12.13 -14.58
C LEU A 351 -17.29 11.28 -13.34
N GLY A 352 -18.57 11.21 -12.98
CA GLY A 352 -19.04 10.30 -11.94
C GLY A 352 -18.81 8.82 -12.32
N PHE A 353 -18.88 7.95 -11.32
CA PHE A 353 -18.70 6.51 -11.55
C PHE A 353 -19.99 5.84 -12.02
N PRO A 354 -19.98 5.16 -13.18
CA PRO A 354 -21.10 4.34 -13.61
C PRO A 354 -21.26 3.12 -12.66
N GLN A 355 -22.44 2.46 -12.68
CA GLN A 355 -22.65 1.24 -11.90
C GLN A 355 -21.60 0.17 -12.24
N ALA A 356 -21.29 0.03 -13.53
CA ALA A 356 -20.26 -0.92 -13.99
C ALA A 356 -18.87 -0.73 -13.34
N PHE A 357 -18.55 0.47 -12.84
CA PHE A 357 -17.32 0.70 -12.11
C PHE A 357 -17.34 -0.04 -10.76
N PHE A 358 -18.44 0.03 -10.03
CA PHE A 358 -18.57 -0.64 -8.72
C PHE A 358 -18.56 -2.15 -8.90
N ASP A 359 -19.31 -2.65 -9.88
CA ASP A 359 -19.45 -4.09 -10.16
C ASP A 359 -18.17 -4.72 -10.75
N GLN A 360 -17.40 -3.99 -11.57
CA GLN A 360 -16.27 -4.53 -12.33
C GLN A 360 -14.90 -4.08 -11.81
N VAL A 361 -14.80 -3.03 -11.03
CA VAL A 361 -13.52 -2.54 -10.52
C VAL A 361 -13.44 -2.68 -9.02
N VAL A 362 -14.37 -2.09 -8.27
CA VAL A 362 -14.32 -2.14 -6.79
C VAL A 362 -14.45 -3.58 -6.33
N HIS A 363 -15.50 -4.25 -6.75
CA HIS A 363 -15.77 -5.65 -6.41
C HIS A 363 -14.62 -6.59 -6.82
N GLU A 364 -14.14 -6.52 -8.06
CA GLU A 364 -13.04 -7.38 -8.52
C GLU A 364 -11.71 -7.11 -7.80
N GLU A 365 -11.40 -5.87 -7.43
CA GLU A 365 -10.19 -5.57 -6.65
C GLU A 365 -10.33 -6.06 -5.19
N THR A 366 -11.52 -6.00 -4.61
CA THR A 366 -11.82 -6.60 -3.30
C THR A 366 -11.67 -8.12 -3.36
N LYS A 367 -12.27 -8.78 -4.34
CA LYS A 367 -12.13 -10.24 -4.55
C LYS A 367 -10.69 -10.69 -4.72
N ARG A 368 -9.91 -9.95 -5.50
CA ARG A 368 -8.47 -10.26 -5.66
C ARG A 368 -7.72 -10.19 -4.34
N ALA A 369 -8.02 -9.18 -3.51
CA ALA A 369 -7.41 -9.05 -2.20
C ALA A 369 -7.82 -10.20 -1.27
N LEU A 370 -9.12 -10.50 -1.20
CA LEU A 370 -9.65 -11.60 -0.38
C LEU A 370 -9.11 -12.97 -0.81
N ALA A 371 -8.99 -13.22 -2.12
CA ALA A 371 -8.43 -14.47 -2.65
C ALA A 371 -6.95 -14.68 -2.29
N ALA A 372 -6.24 -13.64 -1.90
CA ALA A 372 -4.82 -13.69 -1.60
C ALA A 372 -4.51 -13.96 -0.12
N VAL A 373 -5.51 -13.94 0.76
CA VAL A 373 -5.31 -14.10 2.21
C VAL A 373 -5.98 -15.35 2.74
N SER A 374 -5.40 -15.90 3.79
CA SER A 374 -5.92 -17.09 4.48
C SER A 374 -7.11 -16.76 5.40
N ASP A 375 -7.19 -15.54 5.90
CA ASP A 375 -8.26 -15.02 6.73
C ASP A 375 -8.81 -13.73 6.11
N PRO A 376 -10.06 -13.69 5.65
CA PRO A 376 -10.66 -12.49 5.05
C PRO A 376 -10.66 -11.28 6.00
N ASN A 377 -10.68 -11.49 7.31
CA ASN A 377 -10.60 -10.39 8.29
C ASN A 377 -9.28 -9.61 8.26
N LYS A 378 -8.26 -10.10 7.58
CA LYS A 378 -7.02 -9.35 7.33
C LYS A 378 -7.19 -8.23 6.31
N ILE A 379 -8.19 -8.30 5.42
CA ILE A 379 -8.42 -7.29 4.41
C ILE A 379 -9.30 -6.18 4.99
N LEU A 380 -8.72 -4.98 5.05
CA LEU A 380 -9.43 -3.76 5.42
C LEU A 380 -9.36 -2.78 4.24
N PRO A 381 -10.41 -2.66 3.41
CA PRO A 381 -10.42 -1.69 2.32
C PRO A 381 -10.25 -0.28 2.89
N TRP A 382 -9.18 0.39 2.46
CA TRP A 382 -8.92 1.78 2.84
C TRP A 382 -9.53 2.71 1.80
N VAL A 383 -10.67 3.29 2.14
CA VAL A 383 -11.42 4.18 1.26
C VAL A 383 -11.07 5.63 1.56
N ASP A 384 -10.68 6.39 0.52
CA ASP A 384 -10.50 7.84 0.63
C ASP A 384 -11.82 8.56 0.42
N THR A 385 -12.14 9.47 1.32
CA THR A 385 -13.35 10.30 1.26
C THR A 385 -13.14 11.63 0.54
N ALA A 386 -11.92 11.93 0.10
CA ALA A 386 -11.58 13.20 -0.53
C ALA A 386 -11.20 13.03 -2.00
N ARG A 387 -11.78 13.85 -2.87
CA ARG A 387 -11.38 13.98 -4.27
C ARG A 387 -10.23 14.99 -4.46
N MET A 388 -9.19 14.94 -3.65
CA MET A 388 -8.04 15.85 -3.79
C MET A 388 -7.01 15.30 -4.80
N PRO A 389 -6.40 16.10 -5.63
CA PRO A 389 -6.47 17.57 -5.81
C PRO A 389 -7.50 18.02 -6.86
N HIS A 390 -8.64 17.36 -6.97
CA HIS A 390 -9.55 17.58 -8.10
C HIS A 390 -10.39 18.82 -7.98
N ARG A 391 -10.67 19.36 -9.18
CA ARG A 391 -11.76 20.29 -9.44
C ARG A 391 -13.11 19.57 -9.64
N GLY A 392 -13.22 18.30 -9.30
CA GLY A 392 -14.46 17.54 -9.38
C GLY A 392 -15.27 17.67 -8.10
N ASP A 393 -16.52 17.22 -8.16
CA ASP A 393 -17.39 17.17 -7.00
C ASP A 393 -16.77 16.31 -5.90
N GLN A 394 -17.00 16.69 -4.65
CA GLN A 394 -16.63 15.88 -3.50
C GLN A 394 -17.37 14.54 -3.55
N MET A 395 -16.76 13.50 -2.99
CA MET A 395 -17.47 12.25 -2.78
C MET A 395 -18.75 12.51 -1.98
N THR A 396 -19.85 11.98 -2.47
CA THR A 396 -21.12 12.01 -1.74
C THR A 396 -21.20 10.85 -0.75
N SER A 397 -22.06 10.96 0.24
CA SER A 397 -22.38 9.83 1.13
C SER A 397 -22.90 8.61 0.36
N GLY A 398 -23.61 8.84 -0.75
CA GLY A 398 -24.08 7.78 -1.65
C GLY A 398 -22.94 7.06 -2.37
N ASP A 399 -21.90 7.78 -2.80
CA ASP A 399 -20.72 7.15 -3.41
C ASP A 399 -19.95 6.31 -2.40
N LEU A 400 -19.77 6.81 -1.18
CA LEU A 400 -19.14 6.05 -0.10
C LEU A 400 -19.94 4.79 0.23
N GLN A 401 -21.27 4.91 0.34
CA GLN A 401 -22.14 3.77 0.59
C GLN A 401 -21.99 2.70 -0.51
N ARG A 402 -22.00 3.10 -1.80
CA ARG A 402 -21.84 2.18 -2.93
C ARG A 402 -20.49 1.45 -2.93
N ILE A 403 -19.40 2.13 -2.49
CA ILE A 403 -18.10 1.45 -2.35
C ILE A 403 -18.13 0.44 -1.23
N LEU A 404 -18.68 0.81 -0.07
CA LEU A 404 -18.81 -0.10 1.06
C LEU A 404 -19.64 -1.32 0.65
N GLU A 405 -20.82 -1.11 0.04
CA GLU A 405 -21.66 -2.18 -0.48
C GLU A 405 -20.91 -3.10 -1.47
N ALA A 406 -20.21 -2.52 -2.45
CA ALA A 406 -19.44 -3.29 -3.42
C ALA A 406 -18.22 -4.02 -2.82
N SER A 407 -17.78 -3.63 -1.64
CA SER A 407 -16.69 -4.28 -0.90
C SER A 407 -17.21 -5.35 0.08
N GLU A 408 -18.51 -5.39 0.33
CA GLU A 408 -19.16 -6.34 1.28
C GLU A 408 -19.83 -7.53 0.58
N GLU A 409 -20.05 -7.48 -0.74
CA GLU A 409 -20.84 -8.48 -1.50
C GLU A 409 -20.20 -9.88 -1.60
N ASP A 410 -19.06 -10.13 -0.99
CA ASP A 410 -18.36 -11.41 -0.91
C ASP A 410 -18.03 -11.81 0.54
#